data_a609f794a85146291a2ca12264f960c5
#
_entry.id   a609f794a85146291a2ca12264f960c5
#
_cell.length_a   1.000
_cell.length_b   1.000
_cell.length_c   1.000
_cell.angle_alpha   90.00
_cell.angle_beta   90.00
_cell.angle_gamma   90.00
#
_symmetry.space_group_name_H-M   'P 1'
#
loop_
_entity.id
_entity.type
_entity.pdbx_description
1 polymer ?
#
loop_
_entity_poly.entity_id
_entity_poly.type
_entity_poly.pdbx_seq_one_letter_code
_entity_poly.pdbx_strand_id
1 'polypeptide(L)'
;MTLNELFKNYLEYYELILSSSTLRSDIATYNKHFKDDLGLKNVNEINFIDVQKFCNDLIKKDYKIKTVKNILAKLKVIFKLALKLEIINKNPCNFIELPKFDNKRYFDYSVSIQKKFIKAISENKEPSADIFFFLLHGRRKNEVLSLKFSDINFKTRTYTIPFKINKAKRDMSYKMSDELYNRLYRRYIEAKKQNKLNGYVFVNPITNDKYQDLRKSWNSLLKRNNLPRIRLHDIRHLIGTYSINYLKIPIEQVSFTLGHTNIITTQKYITANVRKSKETIENLLKSISE
;
A
#
# COMPACT_ATOMS: atom_id res chain seq x y z
N MET A 1 -21.63 -1.72 30.27
CA MET A 1 -20.28 -1.95 29.66
C MET A 1 -19.75 -0.64 29.11
N THR A 2 -18.55 -0.26 29.51
CA THR A 2 -17.85 0.93 28.97
C THR A 2 -17.24 0.63 27.60
N LEU A 3 -16.89 1.66 26.84
CA LEU A 3 -16.20 1.50 25.56
C LEU A 3 -14.79 0.91 25.76
N ASN A 4 -14.13 1.13 26.92
CA ASN A 4 -12.88 0.47 27.27
C ASN A 4 -13.04 -1.05 27.42
N GLU A 5 -14.11 -1.51 28.06
CA GLU A 5 -14.42 -2.94 28.20
C GLU A 5 -14.78 -3.56 26.84
N LEU A 6 -15.59 -2.87 26.03
CA LEU A 6 -15.91 -3.31 24.68
C LEU A 6 -14.65 -3.42 23.81
N PHE A 7 -13.67 -2.51 23.96
CA PHE A 7 -12.42 -2.59 23.22
C PHE A 7 -11.54 -3.78 23.61
N LYS A 8 -11.55 -4.19 24.88
CA LYS A 8 -10.90 -5.45 25.30
C LYS A 8 -11.55 -6.66 24.60
N ASN A 9 -12.89 -6.74 24.62
CA ASN A 9 -13.62 -7.79 23.89
C ASN A 9 -13.33 -7.75 22.38
N TYR A 10 -13.17 -6.54 21.81
CA TYR A 10 -12.77 -6.38 20.39
C TYR A 10 -11.40 -7.00 20.12
N LEU A 11 -10.41 -6.77 20.97
CA LEU A 11 -9.08 -7.33 20.80
C LEU A 11 -9.09 -8.85 20.88
N GLU A 12 -9.76 -9.42 21.87
CA GLU A 12 -9.90 -10.87 22.05
C GLU A 12 -10.63 -11.51 20.85
N TYR A 13 -11.75 -10.93 20.42
CA TYR A 13 -12.53 -11.44 19.29
C TYR A 13 -11.75 -11.43 17.97
N TYR A 14 -10.93 -10.42 17.75
CA TYR A 14 -10.21 -10.23 16.48
C TYR A 14 -8.75 -10.67 16.50
N GLU A 15 -8.21 -11.19 17.60
CA GLU A 15 -6.82 -11.59 17.75
C GLU A 15 -6.33 -12.54 16.64
N LEU A 16 -7.12 -13.55 16.32
CA LEU A 16 -6.78 -14.54 15.28
C LEU A 16 -7.26 -14.15 13.86
N ILE A 17 -8.09 -13.11 13.76
CA ILE A 17 -8.71 -12.69 12.49
C ILE A 17 -7.90 -11.59 11.82
N LEU A 18 -7.38 -10.65 12.62
CA LEU A 18 -6.64 -9.49 12.12
C LEU A 18 -5.13 -9.72 12.16
N SER A 19 -4.43 -9.05 11.25
CA SER A 19 -2.96 -9.08 11.28
C SER A 19 -2.44 -8.37 12.54
N SER A 20 -1.30 -8.82 13.08
CA SER A 20 -0.64 -8.20 14.23
C SER A 20 -0.32 -6.69 14.00
N SER A 21 -0.10 -6.28 12.74
CA SER A 21 0.09 -4.86 12.41
C SER A 21 -1.19 -4.04 12.51
N THR A 22 -2.34 -4.64 12.16
CA THR A 22 -3.66 -4.01 12.30
C THR A 22 -3.99 -3.84 13.78
N LEU A 23 -3.88 -4.91 14.58
CA LEU A 23 -4.13 -4.86 16.02
C LEU A 23 -3.26 -3.82 16.71
N ARG A 24 -1.94 -3.79 16.45
CA ARG A 24 -1.05 -2.75 17.00
C ARG A 24 -1.49 -1.33 16.62
N SER A 25 -1.92 -1.14 15.38
CA SER A 25 -2.43 0.16 14.93
C SER A 25 -3.75 0.53 15.61
N ASP A 26 -4.62 -0.45 15.88
CA ASP A 26 -5.89 -0.23 16.55
C ASP A 26 -5.67 0.11 18.01
N ILE A 27 -4.81 -0.64 18.71
CA ILE A 27 -4.41 -0.36 20.10
C ILE A 27 -3.81 1.05 20.22
N ALA A 28 -2.85 1.40 19.35
CA ALA A 28 -2.22 2.71 19.38
C ALA A 28 -3.21 3.85 19.13
N THR A 29 -4.15 3.66 18.19
CA THR A 29 -5.18 4.66 17.90
C THR A 29 -6.18 4.78 19.06
N TYR A 30 -6.60 3.64 19.62
CA TYR A 30 -7.54 3.61 20.74
C TYR A 30 -6.96 4.31 21.96
N ASN A 31 -5.77 3.93 22.39
CA ASN A 31 -5.11 4.53 23.55
C ASN A 31 -4.87 6.03 23.39
N LYS A 32 -4.58 6.47 22.17
CA LYS A 32 -4.29 7.89 21.91
C LYS A 32 -5.55 8.77 21.84
N HIS A 33 -6.69 8.23 21.38
CA HIS A 33 -7.81 9.05 20.97
C HIS A 33 -9.13 8.76 21.68
N PHE A 34 -9.30 7.58 22.27
CA PHE A 34 -10.58 7.19 22.83
C PHE A 34 -10.53 6.85 24.32
N LYS A 35 -9.40 6.29 24.79
CA LYS A 35 -9.28 5.67 26.11
C LYS A 35 -9.74 6.56 27.26
N ASP A 36 -9.29 7.82 27.27
CA ASP A 36 -9.41 8.73 28.41
C ASP A 36 -10.64 9.64 28.33
N ASP A 37 -11.45 9.54 27.26
CA ASP A 37 -12.68 10.29 27.06
C ASP A 37 -13.84 9.34 26.73
N LEU A 38 -14.11 9.08 25.47
CA LEU A 38 -15.18 8.16 25.05
C LEU A 38 -15.06 6.76 25.67
N GLY A 39 -13.82 6.32 25.97
CA GLY A 39 -13.53 5.03 26.59
C GLY A 39 -14.16 4.83 27.95
N LEU A 40 -14.39 5.90 28.69
CA LEU A 40 -14.98 5.87 30.05
C LEU A 40 -16.51 5.84 30.03
N LYS A 41 -17.13 6.21 28.90
CA LYS A 41 -18.60 6.24 28.77
C LYS A 41 -19.16 4.84 28.54
N ASN A 42 -20.40 4.62 28.99
CA ASN A 42 -21.16 3.44 28.64
C ASN A 42 -21.47 3.40 27.13
N VAL A 43 -21.35 2.25 26.52
CA VAL A 43 -21.47 2.06 25.06
C VAL A 43 -22.87 2.48 24.55
N ASN A 44 -23.91 2.20 25.30
CA ASN A 44 -25.30 2.53 24.98
C ASN A 44 -25.64 4.02 25.20
N GLU A 45 -24.80 4.77 25.93
CA GLU A 45 -24.95 6.21 26.15
C GLU A 45 -24.23 7.05 25.07
N ILE A 46 -23.26 6.45 24.38
CA ILE A 46 -22.54 7.14 23.31
C ILE A 46 -23.43 7.27 22.08
N ASN A 47 -23.82 8.48 21.77
CA ASN A 47 -24.69 8.78 20.64
C ASN A 47 -23.96 9.45 19.48
N PHE A 48 -24.70 9.73 18.40
CA PHE A 48 -24.20 10.43 17.22
C PHE A 48 -23.54 11.78 17.55
N ILE A 49 -24.14 12.57 18.45
CA ILE A 49 -23.66 13.93 18.80
C ILE A 49 -22.29 13.83 19.49
N ASP A 50 -22.08 12.86 20.38
CA ASP A 50 -20.78 12.63 21.04
C ASP A 50 -19.69 12.36 20.00
N VAL A 51 -19.96 11.48 19.03
CA VAL A 51 -18.97 11.11 18.00
C VAL A 51 -18.73 12.26 17.02
N GLN A 52 -19.78 13.02 16.65
CA GLN A 52 -19.61 14.21 15.79
C GLN A 52 -18.78 15.28 16.50
N LYS A 53 -19.06 15.56 17.78
CA LYS A 53 -18.28 16.50 18.60
C LYS A 53 -16.82 16.06 18.68
N PHE A 54 -16.55 14.79 18.97
CA PHE A 54 -15.21 14.23 18.98
C PHE A 54 -14.48 14.46 17.65
N CYS A 55 -15.13 14.22 16.51
CA CYS A 55 -14.53 14.47 15.18
C CYS A 55 -14.25 15.96 14.96
N ASN A 56 -15.18 16.84 15.36
CA ASN A 56 -15.01 18.28 15.24
C ASN A 56 -13.85 18.79 16.12
N ASP A 57 -13.69 18.25 17.32
CA ASP A 57 -12.58 18.60 18.22
C ASP A 57 -11.22 18.16 17.68
N LEU A 58 -11.15 17.01 17.00
CA LEU A 58 -9.93 16.61 16.27
C LEU A 58 -9.61 17.59 15.14
N ILE A 59 -10.61 18.06 14.39
CA ILE A 59 -10.42 19.05 13.33
C ILE A 59 -9.94 20.39 13.91
N LYS A 60 -10.53 20.86 15.01
CA LYS A 60 -10.08 22.07 15.73
C LYS A 60 -8.65 21.96 16.25
N LYS A 61 -8.18 20.73 16.55
CA LYS A 61 -6.77 20.41 16.90
C LYS A 61 -5.88 20.22 15.68
N ASP A 62 -6.23 20.76 14.52
CA ASP A 62 -5.48 20.70 13.25
C ASP A 62 -5.19 19.28 12.71
N TYR A 63 -5.98 18.28 13.10
CA TYR A 63 -5.87 16.99 12.45
C TYR A 63 -6.39 17.05 11.01
N LYS A 64 -5.60 16.55 10.07
CA LYS A 64 -6.05 16.44 8.66
C LYS A 64 -7.32 15.59 8.57
N ILE A 65 -8.29 16.02 7.77
CA ILE A 65 -9.58 15.32 7.60
C ILE A 65 -9.40 13.84 7.29
N LYS A 66 -8.41 13.48 6.47
CA LYS A 66 -8.08 12.07 6.22
C LYS A 66 -7.69 11.29 7.48
N THR A 67 -6.98 11.92 8.41
CA THR A 67 -6.60 11.32 9.69
C THR A 67 -7.82 11.11 10.56
N VAL A 68 -8.69 12.13 10.67
CA VAL A 68 -9.97 12.04 11.39
C VAL A 68 -10.82 10.91 10.84
N LYS A 69 -10.96 10.82 9.51
CA LYS A 69 -11.69 9.72 8.84
C LYS A 69 -11.13 8.34 9.17
N ASN A 70 -9.80 8.20 9.27
CA ASN A 70 -9.17 6.93 9.63
C ASN A 70 -9.40 6.58 11.11
N ILE A 71 -9.36 7.56 12.02
CA ILE A 71 -9.67 7.39 13.45
C ILE A 71 -11.13 6.97 13.62
N LEU A 72 -12.06 7.69 12.98
CA LEU A 72 -13.49 7.37 12.98
C LEU A 72 -13.76 5.95 12.45
N ALA A 73 -13.07 5.54 11.38
CA ALA A 73 -13.24 4.20 10.82
C ALA A 73 -12.90 3.09 11.82
N LYS A 74 -11.92 3.31 12.71
CA LYS A 74 -11.57 2.35 13.78
C LYS A 74 -12.64 2.31 14.86
N LEU A 75 -13.14 3.46 15.30
CA LEU A 75 -14.24 3.54 16.24
C LEU A 75 -15.49 2.84 15.70
N LYS A 76 -15.79 3.05 14.41
CA LYS A 76 -16.92 2.41 13.73
C LYS A 76 -16.85 0.90 13.75
N VAL A 77 -15.65 0.30 13.64
CA VAL A 77 -15.47 -1.16 13.70
C VAL A 77 -15.67 -1.68 15.11
N ILE A 78 -15.25 -0.94 16.15
CA ILE A 78 -15.49 -1.31 17.55
C ILE A 78 -17.01 -1.33 17.84
N PHE A 79 -17.73 -0.27 17.45
CA PHE A 79 -19.19 -0.23 17.59
C PHE A 79 -19.92 -1.27 16.72
N LYS A 80 -19.31 -1.75 15.62
CA LYS A 80 -19.87 -2.87 14.87
C LYS A 80 -19.85 -4.17 15.69
N LEU A 81 -18.88 -4.35 16.59
CA LEU A 81 -18.90 -5.46 17.54
C LEU A 81 -20.02 -5.29 18.55
N ALA A 82 -20.24 -4.07 19.07
CA ALA A 82 -21.36 -3.81 20.00
C ALA A 82 -22.73 -4.15 19.38
N LEU A 83 -22.92 -3.85 18.07
CA LEU A 83 -24.10 -4.29 17.32
C LEU A 83 -24.22 -5.82 17.24
N LYS A 84 -23.12 -6.52 17.00
CA LYS A 84 -23.10 -7.99 16.94
C LYS A 84 -23.40 -8.67 18.30
N LEU A 85 -23.02 -7.98 19.37
CA LEU A 85 -23.29 -8.42 20.74
C LEU A 85 -24.65 -7.93 21.26
N GLU A 86 -25.47 -7.30 20.41
CA GLU A 86 -26.79 -6.77 20.72
C GLU A 86 -26.81 -5.75 21.90
N ILE A 87 -25.66 -5.13 22.19
CA ILE A 87 -25.51 -4.11 23.23
C ILE A 87 -26.16 -2.79 22.79
N ILE A 88 -26.13 -2.52 21.48
CA ILE A 88 -26.71 -1.32 20.87
C ILE A 88 -27.51 -1.72 19.61
N ASN A 89 -28.54 -0.93 19.29
CA ASN A 89 -29.37 -1.14 18.09
C ASN A 89 -28.88 -0.34 16.87
N LYS A 90 -28.06 0.69 17.07
CA LYS A 90 -27.53 1.55 15.99
C LYS A 90 -26.09 1.94 16.28
N ASN A 91 -25.25 1.93 15.23
CA ASN A 91 -23.87 2.37 15.37
C ASN A 91 -23.80 3.90 15.31
N PRO A 92 -23.34 4.59 16.39
CA PRO A 92 -23.31 6.07 16.44
C PRO A 92 -22.35 6.70 15.42
N CYS A 93 -21.47 5.91 14.81
CA CYS A 93 -20.52 6.38 13.78
C CYS A 93 -21.09 6.39 12.36
N ASN A 94 -22.35 5.97 12.14
CA ASN A 94 -22.85 5.74 10.77
C ASN A 94 -23.08 7.02 9.97
N PHE A 95 -23.54 8.09 10.61
CA PHE A 95 -23.99 9.33 9.95
C PHE A 95 -23.08 10.53 10.24
N ILE A 96 -21.84 10.28 10.63
CA ILE A 96 -20.88 11.35 10.91
C ILE A 96 -20.49 12.07 9.63
N GLU A 97 -20.64 13.37 9.64
CA GLU A 97 -20.27 14.24 8.53
C GLU A 97 -18.88 14.83 8.73
N LEU A 98 -18.07 14.74 7.70
CA LEU A 98 -16.73 15.32 7.66
C LEU A 98 -16.60 16.22 6.44
N PRO A 99 -15.85 17.34 6.54
CA PRO A 99 -15.60 18.21 5.39
C PRO A 99 -15.06 17.45 4.20
N LYS A 100 -15.48 17.86 3.00
CA LYS A 100 -14.92 17.31 1.76
C LYS A 100 -13.43 17.64 1.69
N PHE A 101 -12.63 16.69 1.28
CA PHE A 101 -11.18 16.89 1.09
C PHE A 101 -10.70 16.15 -0.13
N ASP A 102 -9.78 16.75 -0.86
CA ASP A 102 -9.04 16.05 -1.91
C ASP A 102 -7.78 15.42 -1.30
N ASN A 103 -7.66 14.12 -1.46
CA ASN A 103 -6.51 13.35 -0.99
C ASN A 103 -5.75 12.72 -2.17
N LYS A 104 -6.06 13.12 -3.39
CA LYS A 104 -5.38 12.60 -4.57
C LYS A 104 -3.94 13.12 -4.55
N ARG A 105 -2.99 12.19 -4.61
CA ARG A 105 -1.59 12.51 -4.88
C ARG A 105 -1.33 12.17 -6.33
N TYR A 106 -1.01 13.17 -7.09
CA TYR A 106 -0.58 13.00 -8.45
C TYR A 106 0.92 12.72 -8.47
N PHE A 107 1.34 11.75 -9.27
CA PHE A 107 2.75 11.51 -9.56
C PHE A 107 3.11 12.35 -10.78
N ASP A 108 3.12 13.66 -10.58
CA ASP A 108 3.25 14.67 -11.64
C ASP A 108 4.73 15.06 -11.82
N TYR A 109 5.52 14.11 -12.27
CA TYR A 109 6.91 14.34 -12.65
C TYR A 109 7.05 14.26 -14.17
N SER A 110 7.90 15.13 -14.74
CA SER A 110 8.23 15.07 -16.16
C SER A 110 8.77 13.68 -16.55
N VAL A 111 8.60 13.31 -17.82
CA VAL A 111 9.08 12.03 -18.35
C VAL A 111 10.58 11.86 -18.12
N SER A 112 11.37 12.96 -18.24
CA SER A 112 12.82 12.92 -18.00
C SER A 112 13.16 12.57 -16.56
N ILE A 113 12.44 13.11 -15.57
CA ILE A 113 12.61 12.76 -14.16
C ILE A 113 12.18 11.31 -13.90
N GLN A 114 11.07 10.87 -14.50
CA GLN A 114 10.62 9.48 -14.37
C GLN A 114 11.66 8.49 -14.92
N LYS A 115 12.28 8.79 -16.08
CA LYS A 115 13.40 8.01 -16.64
C LYS A 115 14.61 7.98 -15.69
N LYS A 116 14.96 9.13 -15.08
CA LYS A 116 16.07 9.20 -14.10
C LYS A 116 15.80 8.32 -12.88
N PHE A 117 14.58 8.26 -12.36
CA PHE A 117 14.22 7.32 -11.28
C PHE A 117 14.45 5.86 -11.68
N ILE A 118 13.95 5.45 -12.85
CA ILE A 118 14.08 4.08 -13.35
C ILE A 118 15.57 3.74 -13.51
N LYS A 119 16.35 4.63 -14.13
CA LYS A 119 17.81 4.46 -14.31
C LYS A 119 18.52 4.32 -12.97
N ALA A 120 18.29 5.25 -12.03
CA ALA A 120 18.92 5.22 -10.71
C ALA A 120 18.62 3.93 -9.92
N ILE A 121 17.41 3.38 -10.05
CA ILE A 121 17.04 2.11 -9.43
C ILE A 121 17.74 0.94 -10.13
N SER A 122 17.77 0.92 -11.47
CA SER A 122 18.36 -0.16 -12.25
C SER A 122 19.88 -0.25 -12.10
N GLU A 123 20.56 0.88 -12.02
CA GLU A 123 22.04 0.98 -11.91
C GLU A 123 22.54 0.95 -10.44
N ASN A 124 21.64 0.90 -9.45
CA ASN A 124 22.03 0.85 -8.06
C ASN A 124 22.80 -0.44 -7.72
N LYS A 125 23.92 -0.32 -6.98
CA LYS A 125 24.77 -1.43 -6.57
C LYS A 125 24.80 -1.68 -5.05
N GLU A 126 24.00 -0.94 -4.29
CA GLU A 126 23.88 -1.10 -2.84
C GLU A 126 23.28 -2.46 -2.45
N PRO A 127 23.45 -2.94 -1.21
CA PRO A 127 22.87 -4.21 -0.75
C PRO A 127 21.35 -4.33 -0.95
N SER A 128 20.63 -3.19 -0.97
CA SER A 128 19.19 -3.11 -1.22
C SER A 128 18.80 -2.97 -2.69
N ALA A 129 19.78 -2.95 -3.62
CA ALA A 129 19.56 -2.70 -5.05
C ALA A 129 18.55 -3.65 -5.68
N ASP A 130 18.69 -4.95 -5.43
CA ASP A 130 17.81 -5.96 -6.02
C ASP A 130 16.38 -5.85 -5.48
N ILE A 131 16.20 -5.37 -4.24
CA ILE A 131 14.87 -5.09 -3.67
C ILE A 131 14.22 -3.95 -4.45
N PHE A 132 14.94 -2.83 -4.65
CA PHE A 132 14.41 -1.68 -5.39
C PHE A 132 14.14 -2.03 -6.84
N PHE A 133 15.03 -2.81 -7.47
CA PHE A 133 14.81 -3.32 -8.82
C PHE A 133 13.56 -4.21 -8.90
N PHE A 134 13.36 -5.11 -7.94
CA PHE A 134 12.17 -5.93 -7.91
C PHE A 134 10.88 -5.10 -7.74
N LEU A 135 10.94 -4.00 -7.01
CA LEU A 135 9.80 -3.08 -6.88
C LEU A 135 9.40 -2.44 -8.22
N LEU A 136 10.34 -2.29 -9.19
CA LEU A 136 10.02 -1.87 -10.57
C LEU A 136 9.12 -2.88 -11.31
N HIS A 137 9.03 -4.12 -10.84
CA HIS A 137 8.07 -5.11 -11.38
C HIS A 137 6.66 -4.93 -10.80
N GLY A 138 6.40 -3.80 -10.14
CA GLY A 138 5.09 -3.43 -9.66
C GLY A 138 4.66 -4.13 -8.38
N ARG A 139 5.57 -4.80 -7.65
CA ARG A 139 5.22 -5.48 -6.38
C ARG A 139 5.13 -4.52 -5.22
N ARG A 140 4.34 -4.87 -4.19
CA ARG A 140 4.31 -4.10 -2.94
C ARG A 140 5.55 -4.41 -2.10
N LYS A 141 6.04 -3.41 -1.36
CA LYS A 141 7.24 -3.58 -0.50
C LYS A 141 7.19 -4.87 0.33
N ASN A 142 6.10 -5.12 1.03
CA ASN A 142 6.00 -6.28 1.91
C ASN A 142 5.90 -7.61 1.14
N GLU A 143 5.35 -7.62 -0.07
CA GLU A 143 5.36 -8.78 -0.96
C GLU A 143 6.79 -9.16 -1.32
N VAL A 144 7.61 -8.18 -1.72
CA VAL A 144 9.03 -8.40 -2.05
C VAL A 144 9.82 -8.85 -0.83
N LEU A 145 9.69 -8.15 0.30
CA LEU A 145 10.47 -8.45 1.51
C LEU A 145 10.09 -9.77 2.18
N SER A 146 8.90 -10.29 1.92
CA SER A 146 8.45 -11.56 2.48
C SER A 146 8.58 -12.74 1.52
N LEU A 147 9.12 -12.51 0.31
CA LEU A 147 9.34 -13.55 -0.69
C LEU A 147 10.40 -14.54 -0.21
N LYS A 148 10.13 -15.83 -0.32
CA LYS A 148 11.04 -16.91 -0.01
C LYS A 148 11.58 -17.56 -1.29
N PHE A 149 12.69 -18.28 -1.21
CA PHE A 149 13.20 -19.03 -2.36
C PHE A 149 12.23 -20.12 -2.83
N SER A 150 11.43 -20.67 -1.93
CA SER A 150 10.33 -21.62 -2.26
C SER A 150 9.24 -21.02 -3.16
N ASP A 151 9.11 -19.69 -3.18
CA ASP A 151 8.12 -19.00 -4.00
C ASP A 151 8.63 -18.72 -5.42
N ILE A 152 9.86 -19.15 -5.75
CA ILE A 152 10.52 -18.88 -7.02
C ILE A 152 10.78 -20.19 -7.78
N ASN A 153 10.33 -20.25 -9.02
CA ASN A 153 10.65 -21.32 -9.94
C ASN A 153 11.63 -20.81 -11.00
N PHE A 154 12.91 -21.13 -10.82
CA PHE A 154 13.97 -20.71 -11.75
C PHE A 154 13.91 -21.45 -13.10
N LYS A 155 13.35 -22.68 -13.16
CA LYS A 155 13.18 -23.43 -14.40
C LYS A 155 12.16 -22.76 -15.33
N THR A 156 11.04 -22.33 -14.78
CA THR A 156 9.97 -21.65 -15.54
C THR A 156 10.12 -20.13 -15.56
N ARG A 157 11.11 -19.59 -14.86
CA ARG A 157 11.35 -18.15 -14.65
C ARG A 157 10.11 -17.43 -14.12
N THR A 158 9.47 -18.00 -13.10
CA THR A 158 8.28 -17.45 -12.46
C THR A 158 8.51 -17.25 -10.96
N TYR A 159 7.80 -16.32 -10.38
CA TYR A 159 7.67 -16.19 -8.93
C TYR A 159 6.21 -16.05 -8.56
N THR A 160 5.84 -16.56 -7.39
CA THR A 160 4.50 -16.50 -6.86
C THR A 160 4.48 -15.63 -5.60
N ILE A 161 3.54 -14.71 -5.51
CA ILE A 161 3.25 -13.98 -4.29
C ILE A 161 2.12 -14.71 -3.56
N PRO A 162 2.39 -15.42 -2.46
CA PRO A 162 1.39 -16.23 -1.75
C PRO A 162 0.25 -15.37 -1.20
N PHE A 163 -0.95 -15.95 -1.10
CA PHE A 163 -2.14 -15.27 -0.56
C PHE A 163 -1.91 -14.71 0.85
N LYS A 164 -1.09 -15.36 1.66
CA LYS A 164 -0.79 -14.97 3.05
C LYS A 164 -0.08 -13.62 3.16
N ILE A 165 0.69 -13.23 2.14
CA ILE A 165 1.50 -11.99 2.17
C ILE A 165 0.96 -10.89 1.29
N ASN A 166 -0.13 -11.11 0.54
CA ASN A 166 -0.72 -10.10 -0.33
C ASN A 166 -2.15 -9.73 0.09
N LYS A 167 -2.56 -8.53 -0.32
CA LYS A 167 -3.91 -8.01 -0.01
C LYS A 167 -5.00 -8.58 -0.91
N ALA A 168 -4.64 -9.26 -2.00
CA ALA A 168 -5.60 -9.83 -2.95
C ALA A 168 -6.20 -11.15 -2.43
N LYS A 169 -5.65 -11.72 -1.35
CA LYS A 169 -6.06 -12.99 -0.72
C LYS A 169 -6.15 -14.16 -1.72
N ARG A 170 -5.26 -14.19 -2.70
CA ARG A 170 -5.08 -15.27 -3.67
C ARG A 170 -3.61 -15.34 -4.10
N ASP A 171 -3.15 -16.51 -4.51
CA ASP A 171 -1.81 -16.67 -5.07
C ASP A 171 -1.72 -15.94 -6.42
N MET A 172 -0.63 -15.23 -6.62
CA MET A 172 -0.42 -14.42 -7.81
C MET A 172 0.96 -14.73 -8.40
N SER A 173 0.99 -15.40 -9.55
CA SER A 173 2.21 -15.78 -10.24
C SER A 173 2.55 -14.82 -11.37
N TYR A 174 3.85 -14.54 -11.54
CA TYR A 174 4.36 -13.60 -12.53
C TYR A 174 5.63 -14.13 -13.19
N LYS A 175 5.82 -13.81 -14.46
CA LYS A 175 7.09 -14.03 -15.15
C LYS A 175 8.13 -13.01 -14.70
N MET A 176 9.39 -13.45 -14.63
CA MET A 176 10.52 -12.56 -14.41
C MET A 176 10.98 -11.95 -15.73
N SER A 177 11.48 -10.71 -15.70
CA SER A 177 12.35 -10.22 -16.75
C SER A 177 13.73 -10.89 -16.64
N ASP A 178 14.50 -10.90 -17.72
CA ASP A 178 15.83 -11.51 -17.69
C ASP A 178 16.76 -10.91 -16.63
N GLU A 179 16.70 -9.60 -16.47
CA GLU A 179 17.49 -8.91 -15.45
C GLU A 179 17.05 -9.28 -14.01
N LEU A 180 15.74 -9.39 -13.76
CA LEU A 180 15.24 -9.85 -12.45
C LEU A 180 15.66 -11.31 -12.20
N TYR A 181 15.55 -12.17 -13.21
CA TYR A 181 15.99 -13.54 -13.12
C TYR A 181 17.47 -13.63 -12.74
N ASN A 182 18.34 -12.89 -13.43
CA ASN A 182 19.79 -12.91 -13.19
C ASN A 182 20.12 -12.44 -11.75
N ARG A 183 19.46 -11.40 -11.27
CA ARG A 183 19.63 -10.89 -9.90
C ARG A 183 19.18 -11.90 -8.84
N LEU A 184 18.02 -12.53 -9.04
CA LEU A 184 17.49 -13.51 -8.08
C LEU A 184 18.27 -14.83 -8.15
N TYR A 185 18.71 -15.25 -9.34
CA TYR A 185 19.50 -16.47 -9.51
C TYR A 185 20.87 -16.36 -8.83
N ARG A 186 21.54 -15.20 -8.93
CA ARG A 186 22.77 -14.93 -8.18
C ARG A 186 22.56 -15.12 -6.68
N ARG A 187 21.50 -14.53 -6.12
CA ARG A 187 21.14 -14.69 -4.69
C ARG A 187 20.83 -16.15 -4.33
N TYR A 188 20.17 -16.87 -5.23
CA TYR A 188 19.90 -18.28 -5.05
C TYR A 188 21.18 -19.09 -4.93
N ILE A 189 22.16 -18.87 -5.81
CA ILE A 189 23.47 -19.56 -5.76
C ILE A 189 24.20 -19.24 -4.46
N GLU A 190 24.21 -17.98 -4.03
CA GLU A 190 24.82 -17.56 -2.76
C GLU A 190 24.14 -18.22 -1.55
N ALA A 191 22.81 -18.24 -1.53
CA ALA A 191 22.04 -18.88 -0.46
C ALA A 191 22.24 -20.41 -0.44
N LYS A 192 22.34 -21.04 -1.63
CA LYS A 192 22.63 -22.47 -1.76
C LYS A 192 23.98 -22.84 -1.15
N LYS A 193 25.03 -22.05 -1.42
CA LYS A 193 26.36 -22.24 -0.83
C LYS A 193 26.35 -22.14 0.70
N GLN A 194 25.43 -21.37 1.28
CA GLN A 194 25.27 -21.15 2.70
C GLN A 194 24.21 -22.05 3.37
N ASN A 195 23.60 -22.99 2.64
CA ASN A 195 22.48 -23.83 3.12
C ASN A 195 21.27 -23.02 3.64
N LYS A 196 20.98 -21.84 3.04
CA LYS A 196 19.93 -20.89 3.49
C LYS A 196 18.72 -20.82 2.54
N LEU A 197 18.47 -21.84 1.73
CA LEU A 197 17.36 -21.83 0.76
C LEU A 197 15.95 -21.87 1.38
N ASN A 198 15.84 -22.27 2.64
CA ASN A 198 14.54 -22.25 3.35
C ASN A 198 14.11 -20.85 3.84
N GLY A 199 14.95 -19.83 3.61
CA GLY A 199 14.77 -18.48 4.13
C GLY A 199 14.16 -17.51 3.11
N TYR A 200 14.16 -16.24 3.53
CA TYR A 200 13.77 -15.12 2.68
C TYR A 200 14.82 -14.86 1.59
N VAL A 201 14.36 -14.39 0.42
CA VAL A 201 15.25 -13.99 -0.68
C VAL A 201 16.07 -12.74 -0.32
N PHE A 202 15.49 -11.85 0.45
CA PHE A 202 16.11 -10.59 0.84
C PHE A 202 16.32 -10.53 2.35
N VAL A 203 17.50 -10.96 2.77
CA VAL A 203 17.92 -10.97 4.18
C VAL A 203 18.78 -9.74 4.43
N ASN A 204 18.52 -9.07 5.55
CA ASN A 204 19.37 -8.00 6.06
C ASN A 204 20.62 -8.63 6.69
N PRO A 205 21.83 -8.29 6.21
CA PRO A 205 23.07 -8.91 6.70
C PRO A 205 23.37 -8.62 8.18
N ILE A 206 22.78 -7.58 8.75
CA ILE A 206 22.99 -7.20 10.16
C ILE A 206 22.09 -8.02 11.10
N THR A 207 20.81 -8.20 10.73
CA THR A 207 19.81 -8.85 11.60
C THR A 207 19.58 -10.32 11.27
N ASN A 208 20.13 -10.84 10.17
CA ASN A 208 19.87 -12.17 9.61
C ASN A 208 18.38 -12.51 9.43
N ASP A 209 17.52 -11.49 9.34
CA ASP A 209 16.08 -11.60 9.05
C ASP A 209 15.73 -10.70 7.86
N LYS A 210 14.48 -10.78 7.40
CA LYS A 210 13.99 -9.92 6.30
C LYS A 210 14.16 -8.44 6.66
N TYR A 211 14.40 -7.61 5.67
CA TYR A 211 14.44 -6.17 5.87
C TYR A 211 13.13 -5.64 6.47
N GLN A 212 13.21 -4.85 7.54
CA GLN A 212 12.06 -4.19 8.17
C GLN A 212 11.85 -2.78 7.57
N ASP A 213 12.93 -2.03 7.43
CA ASP A 213 12.93 -0.65 6.96
C ASP A 213 13.97 -0.41 5.87
N LEU A 214 13.54 0.20 4.79
CA LEU A 214 14.36 0.57 3.64
C LEU A 214 14.45 2.08 3.45
N ARG A 215 13.89 2.88 4.38
CA ARG A 215 13.79 4.35 4.20
C ARG A 215 15.16 5.01 4.11
N LYS A 216 16.12 4.58 4.91
CA LYS A 216 17.50 5.14 4.87
C LYS A 216 18.15 4.85 3.52
N SER A 217 18.18 3.61 3.07
CA SER A 217 18.76 3.20 1.78
C SER A 217 18.05 3.89 0.60
N TRP A 218 16.72 3.99 0.67
CA TRP A 218 15.92 4.66 -0.35
C TRP A 218 16.25 6.16 -0.44
N ASN A 219 16.23 6.87 0.68
CA ASN A 219 16.57 8.29 0.72
C ASN A 219 18.01 8.55 0.28
N SER A 220 18.95 7.66 0.62
CA SER A 220 20.35 7.73 0.16
C SER A 220 20.44 7.59 -1.36
N LEU A 221 19.73 6.62 -1.96
CA LEU A 221 19.64 6.47 -3.42
C LEU A 221 19.15 7.75 -4.08
N LEU A 222 18.04 8.31 -3.61
CA LEU A 222 17.47 9.54 -4.16
C LEU A 222 18.45 10.72 -4.06
N LYS A 223 19.07 10.90 -2.90
CA LYS A 223 20.04 11.99 -2.67
C LYS A 223 21.25 11.89 -3.62
N ARG A 224 21.85 10.69 -3.74
CA ARG A 224 23.03 10.48 -4.62
C ARG A 224 22.75 10.75 -6.10
N ASN A 225 21.49 10.57 -6.52
CA ASN A 225 21.09 10.78 -7.91
C ASN A 225 20.40 12.14 -8.15
N ASN A 226 20.43 13.05 -7.17
CA ASN A 226 19.75 14.36 -7.24
C ASN A 226 18.28 14.23 -7.63
N LEU A 227 17.58 13.22 -7.09
CA LEU A 227 16.17 12.94 -7.38
C LEU A 227 15.24 13.55 -6.32
N PRO A 228 14.05 14.01 -6.70
CA PRO A 228 13.03 14.45 -5.75
C PRO A 228 12.70 13.38 -4.72
N ARG A 229 12.38 13.81 -3.50
CA ARG A 229 12.00 12.89 -2.42
C ARG A 229 10.61 12.32 -2.67
N ILE A 230 10.55 11.03 -2.96
CA ILE A 230 9.32 10.24 -3.06
C ILE A 230 9.36 9.08 -2.06
N ARG A 231 8.19 8.56 -1.70
CA ARG A 231 8.10 7.36 -0.85
C ARG A 231 8.42 6.12 -1.67
N LEU A 232 8.93 5.09 -1.02
CA LEU A 232 9.22 3.81 -1.67
C LEU A 232 7.97 3.21 -2.37
N HIS A 233 6.77 3.42 -1.81
CA HIS A 233 5.52 2.98 -2.43
C HIS A 233 5.19 3.74 -3.73
N ASP A 234 5.74 4.93 -3.90
CA ASP A 234 5.48 5.76 -5.08
C ASP A 234 6.20 5.21 -6.34
N ILE A 235 7.11 4.22 -6.19
CA ILE A 235 7.64 3.44 -7.34
C ILE A 235 6.48 2.79 -8.13
N ARG A 236 5.44 2.30 -7.45
CA ARG A 236 4.25 1.76 -8.14
C ARG A 236 3.47 2.85 -8.89
N HIS A 237 3.44 4.08 -8.35
CA HIS A 237 2.88 5.22 -9.06
C HIS A 237 3.73 5.59 -10.29
N LEU A 238 5.07 5.58 -10.15
CA LEU A 238 5.99 5.77 -11.25
C LEU A 238 5.72 4.77 -12.39
N ILE A 239 5.66 3.47 -12.08
CA ILE A 239 5.41 2.42 -13.08
C ILE A 239 4.06 2.64 -13.75
N GLY A 240 2.98 2.82 -12.96
CA GLY A 240 1.64 3.00 -13.50
C GLY A 240 1.54 4.22 -14.41
N THR A 241 2.06 5.36 -13.96
CA THR A 241 2.02 6.62 -14.71
C THR A 241 2.88 6.56 -15.98
N TYR A 242 4.10 6.02 -15.85
CA TYR A 242 5.05 5.92 -16.98
C TYR A 242 4.53 4.95 -18.05
N SER A 243 4.04 3.77 -17.64
CA SER A 243 3.53 2.75 -18.57
C SER A 243 2.30 3.24 -19.34
N ILE A 244 1.32 3.84 -18.66
CA ILE A 244 0.08 4.27 -19.30
C ILE A 244 0.29 5.54 -20.14
N ASN A 245 0.94 6.56 -19.57
CA ASN A 245 0.98 7.87 -20.21
C ASN A 245 2.11 8.02 -21.23
N TYR A 246 3.25 7.33 -21.00
CA TYR A 246 4.40 7.43 -21.89
C TYR A 246 4.54 6.23 -22.82
N LEU A 247 4.53 4.99 -22.28
CA LEU A 247 4.68 3.77 -23.09
C LEU A 247 3.37 3.36 -23.79
N LYS A 248 2.24 4.01 -23.47
CA LYS A 248 0.91 3.71 -24.04
C LYS A 248 0.45 2.26 -23.83
N ILE A 249 0.92 1.62 -22.77
CA ILE A 249 0.51 0.26 -22.42
C ILE A 249 -0.97 0.30 -21.96
N PRO A 250 -1.81 -0.61 -22.46
CA PRO A 250 -3.21 -0.71 -22.05
C PRO A 250 -3.37 -0.81 -20.53
N ILE A 251 -4.39 -0.14 -19.99
CA ILE A 251 -4.62 -0.06 -18.54
C ILE A 251 -4.83 -1.44 -17.90
N GLU A 252 -5.41 -2.37 -18.64
CA GLU A 252 -5.65 -3.75 -18.23
C GLU A 252 -4.33 -4.47 -17.97
N GLN A 253 -3.35 -4.35 -18.88
CA GLN A 253 -2.02 -4.93 -18.74
C GLN A 253 -1.26 -4.31 -17.56
N VAL A 254 -1.36 -2.99 -17.40
CA VAL A 254 -0.74 -2.29 -16.26
C VAL A 254 -1.42 -2.70 -14.95
N SER A 255 -2.76 -2.85 -14.93
CA SER A 255 -3.52 -3.32 -13.78
C SER A 255 -3.10 -4.73 -13.36
N PHE A 256 -2.96 -5.64 -14.33
CA PHE A 256 -2.45 -6.99 -14.11
C PHE A 256 -1.01 -6.96 -13.58
N THR A 257 -0.13 -6.21 -14.24
CA THR A 257 1.28 -6.06 -13.83
C THR A 257 1.39 -5.54 -12.40
N LEU A 258 0.55 -4.60 -12.00
CA LEU A 258 0.53 -4.07 -10.63
C LEU A 258 -0.19 -5.01 -9.65
N GLY A 259 -0.89 -6.04 -10.09
CA GLY A 259 -1.68 -6.94 -9.26
C GLY A 259 -2.83 -6.20 -8.54
N HIS A 260 -3.54 -5.37 -9.27
CA HIS A 260 -4.77 -4.76 -8.79
C HIS A 260 -5.95 -5.71 -9.00
N THR A 261 -6.78 -5.88 -7.97
CA THR A 261 -8.01 -6.67 -8.05
C THR A 261 -9.14 -5.91 -8.74
N ASN A 262 -9.03 -4.56 -8.78
CA ASN A 262 -9.99 -3.68 -9.41
C ASN A 262 -9.25 -2.66 -10.29
N ILE A 263 -9.63 -2.59 -11.55
CA ILE A 263 -9.05 -1.71 -12.56
C ILE A 263 -9.21 -0.22 -12.21
N ILE A 264 -10.27 0.15 -11.47
CA ILE A 264 -10.49 1.51 -10.94
C ILE A 264 -9.27 2.00 -10.15
N THR A 265 -8.58 1.08 -9.47
CA THR A 265 -7.33 1.42 -8.75
C THR A 265 -6.22 1.88 -9.70
N THR A 266 -6.26 1.46 -10.96
CA THR A 266 -5.27 1.81 -12.00
C THR A 266 -5.66 3.09 -12.74
N GLN A 267 -6.95 3.42 -12.83
CA GLN A 267 -7.44 4.64 -13.50
C GLN A 267 -6.83 5.93 -12.94
N LYS A 268 -6.44 5.94 -11.66
CA LYS A 268 -5.76 7.09 -11.04
C LYS A 268 -4.42 7.45 -11.71
N TYR A 269 -3.83 6.57 -12.50
CA TYR A 269 -2.58 6.81 -13.24
C TYR A 269 -2.81 7.46 -14.60
N ILE A 270 -4.04 7.47 -15.08
CA ILE A 270 -4.41 8.17 -16.30
C ILE A 270 -4.38 9.66 -16.00
N THR A 271 -3.47 10.38 -16.65
CA THR A 271 -3.48 11.84 -16.60
C THR A 271 -4.47 12.33 -17.65
N ALA A 272 -5.53 13.00 -17.21
CA ALA A 272 -6.44 13.68 -18.12
C ALA A 272 -5.64 14.74 -18.89
N ASN A 273 -5.49 14.56 -20.19
CA ASN A 273 -4.72 15.46 -21.03
C ASN A 273 -5.64 16.05 -22.11
N VAL A 274 -5.90 17.36 -22.02
CA VAL A 274 -6.70 18.11 -22.99
C VAL A 274 -6.14 17.93 -24.41
N ARG A 275 -4.82 17.83 -24.55
CA ARG A 275 -4.14 17.59 -25.84
C ARG A 275 -4.53 16.23 -26.45
N LYS A 276 -4.66 15.18 -25.62
CA LYS A 276 -5.11 13.86 -26.09
C LYS A 276 -6.58 13.86 -26.51
N SER A 277 -7.41 14.67 -25.86
CA SER A 277 -8.80 14.84 -26.29
C SER A 277 -8.87 15.42 -27.71
N LYS A 278 -8.04 16.44 -27.99
CA LYS A 278 -7.92 17.02 -29.34
C LYS A 278 -7.44 15.98 -30.36
N GLU A 279 -6.35 15.27 -30.07
CA GLU A 279 -5.80 14.22 -30.94
C GLU A 279 -6.82 13.12 -31.23
N THR A 280 -7.62 12.74 -30.25
CA THR A 280 -8.70 11.74 -30.43
C THR A 280 -9.76 12.20 -31.40
N ILE A 281 -10.21 13.46 -31.29
CA ILE A 281 -11.20 14.03 -32.20
C ILE A 281 -10.62 14.19 -33.60
N GLU A 282 -9.37 14.67 -33.74
CA GLU A 282 -8.71 14.80 -35.03
C GLU A 282 -8.55 13.45 -35.72
N ASN A 283 -8.18 12.40 -35.02
CA ASN A 283 -8.09 11.04 -35.58
C ASN A 283 -9.45 10.48 -35.98
N LEU A 284 -10.49 10.73 -35.16
CA LEU A 284 -11.86 10.35 -35.52
C LEU A 284 -12.30 11.04 -36.83
N LEU A 285 -12.07 12.34 -36.94
CA LEU A 285 -12.47 13.12 -38.14
C LEU A 285 -11.69 12.66 -39.39
N LYS A 286 -10.41 12.32 -39.25
CA LYS A 286 -9.62 11.74 -40.34
C LYS A 286 -10.14 10.39 -40.81
N SER A 287 -10.56 9.51 -39.88
CA SER A 287 -11.08 8.20 -40.23
C SER A 287 -12.43 8.21 -40.94
N ILE A 288 -13.14 9.35 -40.93
CA ILE A 288 -14.41 9.55 -41.65
C ILE A 288 -14.17 10.16 -43.03
N SER A 289 -12.95 10.73 -43.24
CA SER A 289 -12.60 11.41 -44.50
C SER A 289 -11.86 10.50 -45.47
N GLU A 290 -11.54 9.28 -45.06
CA GLU A 290 -11.06 8.15 -45.89
C GLU A 290 -12.24 7.24 -46.30
#